data_b34af6f91e9c18358dacab5339ef9de3
#
_entry.id   b34af6f91e9c18358dacab5339ef9de3
#
_cell.length_a   1.000
_cell.length_b   1.000
_cell.length_c   1.000
_cell.angle_alpha   90.00
_cell.angle_beta   90.00
_cell.angle_gamma   90.00
#
_symmetry.space_group_name_H-M   'P 1'
#
loop_
_entity.id
_entity.type
_entity.pdbx_description
1 polymer ?
#
loop_
_entity_poly.entity_id
_entity_poly.type
_entity_poly.pdbx_seq_one_letter_code
_entity_poly.pdbx_strand_id
1 'polypeptide(L)'
;MLRYDIKDFKMQTYFDATKEFTTSKQSPRAFLEDCLEQLDAMDSEIKAFVTLQPEKARQLADESCQRWANNQQLSAIDGMPIGIKDLLETSDMPTQMGCEAYNGFSPGNDNALVSALRNAGAIILGKTVTAELGGSHPG
;
A
#
# COMPACT_ATOMS: atom_id res chain seq x y z
N MET A 1 -17.69 4.30 -20.47
CA MET A 1 -18.04 3.15 -19.60
C MET A 1 -17.10 2.02 -19.99
N LEU A 2 -15.96 1.93 -19.30
CA LEU A 2 -14.97 0.87 -19.51
C LEU A 2 -15.58 -0.47 -19.08
N ARG A 3 -15.71 -1.40 -20.02
CA ARG A 3 -16.03 -2.80 -19.70
C ARG A 3 -14.74 -3.49 -19.35
N TYR A 4 -14.39 -3.54 -18.06
CA TYR A 4 -13.39 -4.48 -17.60
C TYR A 4 -13.95 -5.88 -17.73
N ASP A 5 -13.36 -6.70 -18.59
CA ASP A 5 -13.68 -8.12 -18.62
C ASP A 5 -12.98 -8.77 -17.42
N ILE A 6 -13.78 -9.11 -16.39
CA ILE A 6 -13.30 -9.74 -15.15
C ILE A 6 -12.49 -11.02 -15.43
N LYS A 7 -12.62 -11.60 -16.63
CA LYS A 7 -11.88 -12.81 -17.03
C LYS A 7 -10.41 -12.56 -17.30
N ASP A 8 -10.01 -11.33 -17.60
CA ASP A 8 -8.62 -10.95 -17.85
C ASP A 8 -7.91 -10.47 -16.59
N PHE A 9 -8.63 -10.32 -15.48
CA PHE A 9 -8.08 -9.88 -14.21
C PHE A 9 -7.42 -11.05 -13.48
N LYS A 10 -6.13 -11.22 -13.68
CA LYS A 10 -5.31 -12.19 -12.96
C LYS A 10 -5.05 -11.66 -11.55
N MET A 11 -6.01 -11.86 -10.64
CA MET A 11 -5.88 -11.45 -9.25
C MET A 11 -4.95 -12.44 -8.54
N GLN A 12 -3.71 -12.04 -8.35
CA GLN A 12 -2.77 -12.77 -7.50
C GLN A 12 -2.89 -12.23 -6.08
N THR A 13 -3.18 -13.11 -5.11
CA THR A 13 -3.15 -12.71 -3.70
C THR A 13 -1.71 -12.61 -3.22
N TYR A 14 -1.45 -11.75 -2.22
CA TYR A 14 -0.12 -11.66 -1.61
C TYR A 14 0.32 -13.02 -1.03
N PHE A 15 -0.58 -13.76 -0.41
CA PHE A 15 -0.27 -15.09 0.13
C PHE A 15 0.08 -16.14 -0.94
N ASP A 16 -0.43 -16.00 -2.15
CA ASP A 16 0.00 -16.87 -3.25
C ASP A 16 1.39 -16.45 -3.74
N ALA A 17 1.66 -15.15 -3.81
CA ALA A 17 2.98 -14.65 -4.17
C ALA A 17 4.07 -15.07 -3.15
N THR A 18 3.77 -15.07 -1.83
CA THR A 18 4.74 -15.47 -0.81
C THR A 18 5.25 -16.89 -0.95
N LYS A 19 4.45 -17.80 -1.51
CA LYS A 19 4.87 -19.17 -1.82
C LYS A 19 6.01 -19.23 -2.83
N GLU A 20 6.13 -18.21 -3.67
CA GLU A 20 7.12 -18.10 -4.72
C GLU A 20 8.37 -17.31 -4.30
N PHE A 21 8.30 -16.52 -3.22
CA PHE A 21 9.42 -15.73 -2.73
C PHE A 21 10.60 -16.60 -2.29
N THR A 22 10.32 -17.74 -1.65
CA THR A 22 11.34 -18.70 -1.23
C THR A 22 11.97 -19.48 -2.40
N THR A 23 11.31 -19.51 -3.55
CA THR A 23 11.79 -20.21 -4.76
C THR A 23 12.46 -19.28 -5.76
N SER A 24 12.59 -18.01 -5.46
CA SER A 24 13.11 -16.95 -6.33
C SER A 24 12.36 -16.78 -7.66
N LYS A 25 11.14 -17.28 -7.76
CA LYS A 25 10.27 -17.07 -8.93
C LYS A 25 9.58 -15.70 -8.87
N GLN A 26 9.36 -15.19 -7.68
CA GLN A 26 8.84 -13.86 -7.40
C GLN A 26 9.56 -13.27 -6.19
N SER A 27 9.39 -11.97 -5.95
CA SER A 27 9.95 -11.29 -4.80
C SER A 27 8.99 -10.20 -4.30
N PRO A 28 9.10 -9.74 -3.04
CA PRO A 28 8.36 -8.58 -2.56
C PRO A 28 8.48 -7.37 -3.49
N ARG A 29 9.67 -7.13 -4.06
CA ARG A 29 9.89 -6.03 -5.00
C ARG A 29 9.15 -6.24 -6.32
N ALA A 30 9.20 -7.42 -6.92
CA ALA A 30 8.48 -7.71 -8.15
C ALA A 30 6.96 -7.60 -7.94
N PHE A 31 6.44 -8.14 -6.83
CA PHE A 31 5.03 -8.00 -6.48
C PHE A 31 4.60 -6.54 -6.30
N LEU A 32 5.44 -5.72 -5.68
CA LEU A 32 5.17 -4.28 -5.55
C LEU A 32 5.12 -3.59 -6.93
N GLU A 33 6.06 -3.91 -7.84
CA GLU A 33 6.05 -3.30 -9.18
C GLU A 33 4.79 -3.69 -9.96
N ASP A 34 4.34 -4.95 -9.87
CA ASP A 34 3.07 -5.37 -10.47
C ASP A 34 1.87 -4.56 -9.91
N CYS A 35 1.87 -4.28 -8.61
CA CYS A 35 0.86 -3.43 -7.98
C CYS A 35 0.94 -1.97 -8.47
N LEU A 36 2.16 -1.42 -8.59
CA LEU A 36 2.38 -0.04 -9.05
C LEU A 36 1.99 0.12 -10.52
N GLU A 37 2.28 -0.86 -11.37
CA GLU A 37 1.87 -0.84 -12.77
C GLU A 37 0.35 -0.83 -12.92
N GLN A 38 -0.36 -1.68 -12.15
CA GLN A 38 -1.83 -1.68 -12.13
C GLN A 38 -2.39 -0.35 -11.64
N LEU A 39 -1.76 0.22 -10.61
CA LEU A 39 -2.18 1.49 -10.04
C LEU A 39 -1.99 2.63 -11.07
N ASP A 40 -0.85 2.69 -11.74
CA ASP A 40 -0.57 3.68 -12.78
C ASP A 40 -1.58 3.60 -13.95
N ALA A 41 -1.96 2.38 -14.31
CA ALA A 41 -2.92 2.14 -15.37
C ALA A 41 -4.37 2.56 -15.02
N MET A 42 -4.75 2.53 -13.74
CA MET A 42 -6.17 2.66 -13.34
C MET A 42 -6.47 3.86 -12.45
N ASP A 43 -5.52 4.35 -11.65
CA ASP A 43 -5.81 5.32 -10.59
C ASP A 43 -6.15 6.72 -11.14
N SER A 44 -5.73 7.04 -12.35
CA SER A 44 -6.16 8.27 -13.05
C SER A 44 -7.70 8.37 -13.19
N GLU A 45 -8.39 7.22 -13.30
CA GLU A 45 -9.85 7.14 -13.40
C GLU A 45 -10.50 6.86 -12.04
N ILE A 46 -9.92 5.93 -11.26
CA ILE A 46 -10.49 5.46 -9.98
C ILE A 46 -10.26 6.49 -8.87
N LYS A 47 -9.09 7.15 -8.88
CA LYS A 47 -8.67 8.12 -7.86
C LYS A 47 -8.73 7.55 -6.45
N ALA A 48 -8.22 6.34 -6.30
CA ALA A 48 -8.23 5.63 -5.01
C ALA A 48 -7.21 6.20 -4.02
N PHE A 49 -6.13 6.82 -4.51
CA PHE A 49 -5.07 7.35 -3.66
C PHE A 49 -5.03 8.88 -3.69
N VAL A 50 -4.91 9.50 -2.52
CA VAL A 50 -4.70 10.95 -2.33
C VAL A 50 -3.22 11.29 -2.15
N THR A 51 -2.42 10.33 -1.71
CA THR A 51 -0.96 10.44 -1.54
C THR A 51 -0.32 9.08 -1.82
N LEU A 52 0.78 9.08 -2.57
CA LEU A 52 1.58 7.89 -2.86
C LEU A 52 3.06 8.14 -2.56
N GLN A 53 3.78 7.10 -2.13
CA GLN A 53 5.22 7.12 -1.89
C GLN A 53 5.91 5.93 -2.58
N PRO A 54 5.87 5.81 -3.92
CA PRO A 54 6.38 4.64 -4.63
C PRO A 54 7.88 4.41 -4.40
N GLU A 55 8.69 5.46 -4.34
CA GLU A 55 10.14 5.32 -4.14
C GLU A 55 10.47 4.76 -2.76
N LYS A 56 9.80 5.24 -1.72
CA LYS A 56 9.96 4.69 -0.37
C LYS A 56 9.46 3.24 -0.29
N ALA A 57 8.35 2.95 -0.94
CA ALA A 57 7.82 1.59 -1.02
C ALA A 57 8.82 0.64 -1.69
N ARG A 58 9.50 1.08 -2.75
CA ARG A 58 10.55 0.33 -3.44
C ARG A 58 11.73 0.00 -2.51
N GLN A 59 12.20 0.98 -1.73
CA GLN A 59 13.27 0.76 -0.76
C GLN A 59 12.88 -0.29 0.30
N LEU A 60 11.69 -0.17 0.87
CA LEU A 60 11.17 -1.12 1.85
C LEU A 60 10.98 -2.53 1.26
N ALA A 61 10.57 -2.62 -0.01
CA ALA A 61 10.45 -3.88 -0.72
C ALA A 61 11.82 -4.55 -0.95
N ASP A 62 12.86 -3.77 -1.26
CA ASP A 62 14.22 -4.28 -1.40
C ASP A 62 14.76 -4.81 -0.05
N GLU A 63 14.49 -4.12 1.05
CA GLU A 63 14.80 -4.61 2.40
C GLU A 63 14.05 -5.90 2.73
N SER A 64 12.77 -5.98 2.37
CA SER A 64 11.97 -7.20 2.53
C SER A 64 12.53 -8.36 1.70
N CYS A 65 12.96 -8.11 0.45
CA CYS A 65 13.64 -9.12 -0.37
C CYS A 65 14.84 -9.72 0.33
N GLN A 66 15.67 -8.89 1.00
CA GLN A 66 16.82 -9.36 1.76
C GLN A 66 16.40 -10.24 2.95
N ARG A 67 15.34 -9.85 3.66
CA ARG A 67 14.82 -10.66 4.77
C ARG A 67 14.28 -12.01 4.29
N TRP A 68 13.51 -12.03 3.21
CA TRP A 68 13.02 -13.28 2.61
C TRP A 68 14.15 -14.20 2.15
N ALA A 69 15.18 -13.66 1.50
CA ALA A 69 16.34 -14.44 1.06
C ALA A 69 17.11 -15.08 2.22
N ASN A 70 17.09 -14.46 3.41
CA ASN A 70 17.78 -14.92 4.61
C ASN A 70 16.88 -15.69 5.60
N ASN A 71 15.61 -15.97 5.26
CA ASN A 71 14.59 -16.55 6.15
C ASN A 71 14.41 -15.73 7.45
N GLN A 72 14.42 -14.40 7.34
CA GLN A 72 14.33 -13.43 8.44
C GLN A 72 13.09 -12.54 8.31
N GLN A 73 12.02 -13.06 7.74
CA GLN A 73 10.77 -12.34 7.58
C GLN A 73 10.24 -11.86 8.93
N LEU A 74 9.78 -10.61 8.99
CA LEU A 74 9.20 -10.04 10.22
C LEU A 74 7.84 -10.67 10.56
N SER A 75 7.07 -11.04 9.54
CA SER A 75 5.77 -11.70 9.69
C SER A 75 5.30 -12.28 8.35
N ALA A 76 4.09 -12.85 8.33
CA ALA A 76 3.43 -13.33 7.11
C ALA A 76 3.07 -12.20 6.12
N ILE A 77 3.09 -10.93 6.55
CA ILE A 77 2.82 -9.75 5.72
C ILE A 77 4.07 -8.91 5.42
N ASP A 78 5.26 -9.46 5.68
CA ASP A 78 6.51 -8.76 5.38
C ASP A 78 6.68 -8.54 3.86
N GLY A 79 6.71 -7.28 3.46
CA GLY A 79 6.77 -6.86 2.06
C GLY A 79 5.39 -6.63 1.41
N MET A 80 4.28 -6.83 2.12
CA MET A 80 2.93 -6.63 1.59
C MET A 80 2.62 -5.15 1.37
N PRO A 81 2.33 -4.68 0.13
CA PRO A 81 1.89 -3.32 -0.11
C PRO A 81 0.49 -3.08 0.46
N ILE A 82 0.34 -2.00 1.22
CA ILE A 82 -0.94 -1.64 1.89
C ILE A 82 -1.23 -0.16 1.68
N GLY A 83 -2.46 0.15 1.26
CA GLY A 83 -3.03 1.50 1.32
C GLY A 83 -3.64 1.76 2.69
N ILE A 84 -3.38 2.94 3.24
CA ILE A 84 -3.94 3.37 4.54
C ILE A 84 -5.01 4.44 4.30
N LYS A 85 -6.19 4.21 4.84
CA LYS A 85 -7.27 5.21 4.75
C LYS A 85 -6.82 6.56 5.30
N ASP A 86 -7.11 7.64 4.57
CA ASP A 86 -6.66 9.00 4.93
C ASP A 86 -7.38 9.61 6.15
N LEU A 87 -7.75 8.76 7.10
CA LEU A 87 -8.17 9.09 8.47
C LEU A 87 -7.14 8.62 9.51
N LEU A 88 -6.30 7.67 9.12
CA LEU A 88 -5.31 7.09 10.01
C LEU A 88 -3.99 7.85 9.86
N GLU A 89 -3.47 8.34 10.96
CA GLU A 89 -2.23 9.10 11.00
C GLU A 89 -1.04 8.27 10.56
N THR A 90 -0.18 8.90 9.74
CA THR A 90 1.10 8.35 9.31
C THR A 90 2.20 9.38 9.56
N SER A 91 3.37 8.93 9.99
CA SER A 91 4.49 9.81 10.35
C SER A 91 5.13 10.52 9.15
N ASP A 92 4.91 10.00 7.96
CA ASP A 92 5.63 10.35 6.74
C ASP A 92 4.74 10.87 5.59
N MET A 93 3.42 10.91 5.80
CA MET A 93 2.47 11.43 4.83
C MET A 93 1.41 12.31 5.51
N PRO A 94 0.83 13.29 4.80
CA PRO A 94 -0.31 14.03 5.31
C PRO A 94 -1.49 13.12 5.67
N THR A 95 -2.29 13.55 6.64
CA THR A 95 -3.57 12.94 7.00
C THR A 95 -4.65 14.00 6.90
N GLN A 96 -5.31 14.06 5.75
CA GLN A 96 -6.17 15.19 5.35
C GLN A 96 -7.65 14.93 5.57
N MET A 97 -8.03 13.70 5.92
CA MET A 97 -9.38 13.30 6.34
C MET A 97 -10.48 13.58 5.31
N GLY A 98 -10.13 13.76 4.02
CA GLY A 98 -11.08 14.16 2.98
C GLY A 98 -11.68 15.56 3.20
N CYS A 99 -11.05 16.41 4.01
CA CYS A 99 -11.57 17.71 4.45
C CYS A 99 -10.57 18.82 4.13
N GLU A 100 -11.04 19.88 3.46
CA GLU A 100 -10.19 21.01 3.06
C GLU A 100 -9.49 21.68 4.26
N ALA A 101 -10.15 21.73 5.42
CA ALA A 101 -9.58 22.29 6.64
C ALA A 101 -8.31 21.57 7.13
N TYR A 102 -8.12 20.31 6.73
CA TYR A 102 -6.94 19.49 7.08
C TYR A 102 -5.95 19.35 5.92
N ASN A 103 -6.11 20.12 4.85
CA ASN A 103 -5.21 20.05 3.71
C ASN A 103 -3.75 20.29 4.13
N GLY A 104 -2.88 19.31 3.84
CA GLY A 104 -1.46 19.36 4.21
C GLY A 104 -1.17 19.07 5.70
N PHE A 105 -2.15 18.73 6.51
CA PHE A 105 -1.92 18.36 7.91
C PHE A 105 -1.07 17.11 8.02
N SER A 106 0.11 17.24 8.63
CA SER A 106 1.06 16.16 8.87
C SER A 106 1.24 15.94 10.36
N PRO A 107 0.70 14.84 10.92
CA PRO A 107 0.74 14.58 12.36
C PRO A 107 2.16 14.28 12.89
N GLY A 108 3.07 13.78 12.02
CA GLY A 108 4.45 13.45 12.38
C GLY A 108 4.60 12.16 13.19
N ASN A 109 3.51 11.41 13.39
CA ASN A 109 3.50 10.13 14.08
C ASN A 109 2.57 9.13 13.39
N ASP A 110 2.90 7.86 13.51
CA ASP A 110 1.99 6.78 13.10
C ASP A 110 0.96 6.51 14.20
N ASN A 111 -0.28 6.25 13.85
CA ASN A 111 -1.20 5.68 14.81
C ASN A 111 -0.83 4.22 15.12
N ALA A 112 -1.45 3.64 16.16
CA ALA A 112 -1.09 2.30 16.65
C ALA A 112 -1.24 1.20 15.57
N LEU A 113 -2.25 1.29 14.71
CA LEU A 113 -2.44 0.32 13.62
C LEU A 113 -1.32 0.43 12.58
N VAL A 114 -0.99 1.63 12.14
CA VAL A 114 0.08 1.88 11.15
C VAL A 114 1.43 1.43 11.70
N SER A 115 1.73 1.76 12.96
CA SER A 115 2.93 1.28 13.66
C SER A 115 3.00 -0.25 13.69
N ALA A 116 1.89 -0.92 14.01
CA ALA A 116 1.84 -2.38 14.05
C ALA A 116 2.08 -3.00 12.66
N LEU A 117 1.50 -2.44 11.60
CA LEU A 117 1.70 -2.89 10.22
C LEU A 117 3.15 -2.71 9.78
N ARG A 118 3.78 -1.56 10.05
CA ARG A 118 5.20 -1.33 9.74
C ARG A 118 6.11 -2.30 10.48
N ASN A 119 5.86 -2.51 11.78
CA ASN A 119 6.63 -3.46 12.59
C ASN A 119 6.49 -4.91 12.11
N ALA A 120 5.36 -5.24 11.50
CA ALA A 120 5.13 -6.53 10.85
C ALA A 120 5.78 -6.64 9.45
N GLY A 121 6.41 -5.56 8.95
CA GLY A 121 7.09 -5.52 7.65
C GLY A 121 6.21 -5.13 6.47
N ALA A 122 4.94 -4.75 6.71
CA ALA A 122 4.08 -4.25 5.63
C ALA A 122 4.60 -2.92 5.06
N ILE A 123 4.42 -2.74 3.76
CA ILE A 123 4.84 -1.55 3.03
C ILE A 123 3.65 -0.60 2.88
N ILE A 124 3.67 0.50 3.60
CA ILE A 124 2.62 1.52 3.44
C ILE A 124 2.89 2.28 2.14
N LEU A 125 2.09 1.97 1.12
CA LEU A 125 2.24 2.52 -0.23
C LEU A 125 1.74 3.95 -0.34
N GLY A 126 0.67 4.27 0.38
CA GLY A 126 0.04 5.58 0.29
C GLY A 126 -1.21 5.71 1.15
N LYS A 127 -1.85 6.88 1.04
CA LYS A 127 -3.11 7.23 1.71
C LYS A 127 -4.26 7.09 0.70
N THR A 128 -5.28 6.32 1.06
CA THR A 128 -6.45 6.13 0.20
C THR A 128 -7.54 7.16 0.50
N VAL A 129 -8.32 7.50 -0.53
CA VAL A 129 -9.44 8.44 -0.43
C VAL A 129 -10.41 8.04 0.67
N THR A 130 -10.99 9.04 1.31
CA THR A 130 -12.04 8.86 2.32
C THR A 130 -13.15 9.87 2.12
N ALA A 131 -14.36 9.54 2.58
CA ALA A 131 -15.38 10.54 2.80
C ALA A 131 -14.92 11.58 3.82
N GLU A 132 -15.41 12.81 3.73
CA GLU A 132 -15.07 13.89 4.66
C GLU A 132 -15.23 13.44 6.10
N LEU A 133 -14.15 13.53 6.89
CA LEU A 133 -14.07 13.09 8.28
C LEU A 133 -14.57 11.66 8.54
N GLY A 134 -14.57 10.80 7.51
CA GLY A 134 -15.11 9.44 7.60
C GLY A 134 -16.63 9.36 7.62
N GLY A 135 -17.31 10.43 7.22
CA GLY A 135 -18.77 10.53 7.21
C GLY A 135 -19.48 9.60 6.23
N SER A 136 -20.76 9.84 5.97
CA SER A 136 -21.64 8.95 5.23
C SER A 136 -21.68 9.19 3.70
N HIS A 137 -21.01 10.23 3.22
CA HIS A 137 -20.96 10.54 1.79
C HIS A 137 -19.70 9.98 1.14
N PRO A 138 -19.74 9.60 -0.16
CA PRO A 138 -18.55 9.23 -0.90
C PRO A 138 -17.51 10.34 -0.89
N GLY A 139 -16.23 9.95 -0.86
CA GLY A 139 -15.10 10.87 -0.99
C GLY A 139 -14.88 11.32 -2.43
#